data_fc317ba5bb5d3a98cb21559b0f1d7726
#
_entry.id   fc317ba5bb5d3a98cb21559b0f1d7726
#
_cell.length_a   1.000
_cell.length_b   1.000
_cell.length_c   1.000
_cell.angle_alpha   90.00
_cell.angle_beta   90.00
_cell.angle_gamma   90.00
#
_symmetry.space_group_name_H-M   'P 1'
#
loop_
_entity.id
_entity.type
_entity.pdbx_description
1 polymer ?
#
loop_
_entity_poly.entity_id
_entity_poly.type
_entity_poly.pdbx_seq_one_letter_code
_entity_poly.pdbx_strand_id
1 'polypeptide(L)'
;MHFLQRPQRQNNIHQLTNLTFHTPDKRYSLLFQWLYLTGMRSGEAIALSKDDVHITNNNASVVINGTMMYRERSIADMKKSDSTKTAAGMREIDLPKKAIAIYNELLELNPNGQFLFQTTKGTPFQLTAINTYLRSHKADMKIDKKLSSHIFRHTHISKLAELGTPLYAIQDRVGHENSDITEKIYLHVTKGVKEKLKEDIEKL
;
A
#
# COMPACT_ATOMS: atom_id res chain seq x y z
N MET A 1 11.57 27.30 -19.04
CA MET A 1 10.88 26.05 -19.38
C MET A 1 10.45 25.30 -18.13
N HIS A 2 9.18 25.35 -17.89
CA HIS A 2 8.26 24.54 -17.03
C HIS A 2 8.73 24.00 -15.68
N PHE A 3 8.73 24.89 -14.71
CA PHE A 3 8.76 24.56 -13.26
C PHE A 3 7.31 24.38 -12.72
N LEU A 4 6.57 23.35 -13.18
CA LEU A 4 5.18 23.14 -12.77
C LEU A 4 4.88 21.71 -12.28
N GLN A 5 5.78 21.07 -11.50
CA GLN A 5 5.50 19.70 -11.03
C GLN A 5 5.42 19.52 -9.50
N ARG A 6 5.79 20.47 -8.66
CA ARG A 6 5.68 20.35 -7.19
C ARG A 6 4.25 20.47 -6.66
N PRO A 7 3.37 21.38 -7.11
CA PRO A 7 2.02 21.49 -6.58
C PRO A 7 1.14 20.27 -6.87
N GLN A 8 1.28 19.67 -8.04
CA GLN A 8 0.44 18.53 -8.45
C GLN A 8 0.70 17.26 -7.66
N ARG A 9 1.93 17.00 -7.17
CA ARG A 9 2.24 15.79 -6.40
C ARG A 9 1.80 15.85 -4.95
N GLN A 10 2.01 16.98 -4.27
CA GLN A 10 1.49 17.18 -2.92
C GLN A 10 -0.04 17.13 -2.92
N ASN A 11 -0.70 17.72 -3.91
CA ASN A 11 -2.14 17.60 -4.10
C ASN A 11 -2.57 16.13 -4.31
N ASN A 12 -1.85 15.34 -5.10
CA ASN A 12 -2.18 13.92 -5.33
C ASN A 12 -2.05 13.06 -4.05
N ILE A 13 -1.07 13.34 -3.19
CA ILE A 13 -0.89 12.64 -1.92
C ILE A 13 -2.02 13.00 -0.94
N HIS A 14 -2.36 14.28 -0.82
CA HIS A 14 -3.51 14.73 -0.02
C HIS A 14 -4.83 14.16 -0.55
N GLN A 15 -5.01 14.10 -1.86
CA GLN A 15 -6.20 13.53 -2.50
C GLN A 15 -6.30 12.03 -2.26
N LEU A 16 -5.19 11.28 -2.31
CA LEU A 16 -5.14 9.85 -1.98
C LEU A 16 -5.41 9.60 -0.49
N THR A 17 -4.87 10.44 0.38
CA THR A 17 -5.14 10.37 1.82
C THR A 17 -6.63 10.63 2.08
N ASN A 18 -7.22 11.65 1.45
CA ASN A 18 -8.65 11.92 1.54
C ASN A 18 -9.52 10.77 1.02
N LEU A 19 -9.15 10.14 -0.12
CA LEU A 19 -9.85 8.96 -0.62
C LEU A 19 -9.81 7.82 0.38
N THR A 20 -8.63 7.52 0.94
CA THR A 20 -8.46 6.42 1.89
C THR A 20 -9.36 6.59 3.11
N PHE A 21 -9.53 7.81 3.60
CA PHE A 21 -10.31 8.09 4.82
C PHE A 21 -11.80 8.38 4.57
N HIS A 22 -12.17 8.79 3.36
CA HIS A 22 -13.55 9.24 3.03
C HIS A 22 -14.26 8.34 2.02
N THR A 23 -13.70 7.17 1.74
CA THR A 23 -14.35 6.15 0.93
C THR A 23 -15.65 5.69 1.60
N PRO A 24 -16.82 5.73 0.92
CA PRO A 24 -18.11 5.37 1.51
C PRO A 24 -18.18 3.93 1.99
N ASP A 25 -17.51 3.02 1.28
CA ASP A 25 -17.42 1.63 1.70
C ASP A 25 -16.27 1.44 2.70
N LYS A 26 -16.63 1.15 3.94
CA LYS A 26 -15.70 0.97 5.06
C LYS A 26 -14.62 -0.09 4.78
N ARG A 27 -14.97 -1.20 4.14
CA ARG A 27 -14.04 -2.30 3.86
C ARG A 27 -12.98 -1.88 2.85
N TYR A 28 -13.37 -1.13 1.81
CA TYR A 28 -12.42 -0.54 0.86
C TYR A 28 -11.56 0.52 1.53
N SER A 29 -12.13 1.36 2.38
CA SER A 29 -11.38 2.36 3.14
C SER A 29 -10.27 1.73 3.97
N LEU A 30 -10.56 0.68 4.74
CA LEU A 30 -9.59 -0.03 5.56
C LEU A 30 -8.50 -0.70 4.71
N LEU A 31 -8.87 -1.32 3.57
CA LEU A 31 -7.91 -1.90 2.64
C LEU A 31 -6.96 -0.84 2.06
N PHE A 32 -7.47 0.31 1.63
CA PHE A 32 -6.64 1.37 1.04
C PHE A 32 -5.70 1.99 2.07
N GLN A 33 -6.18 2.21 3.30
CA GLN A 33 -5.34 2.66 4.40
C GLN A 33 -4.24 1.65 4.72
N TRP A 34 -4.57 0.35 4.78
CA TRP A 34 -3.60 -0.71 4.99
C TRP A 34 -2.52 -0.72 3.90
N LEU A 35 -2.91 -0.70 2.64
CA LEU A 35 -1.98 -0.66 1.50
C LEU A 35 -1.05 0.56 1.54
N TYR A 36 -1.58 1.72 1.94
CA TYR A 36 -0.78 2.94 2.12
C TYR A 36 0.22 2.83 3.27
N LEU A 37 -0.21 2.30 4.42
CA LEU A 37 0.62 2.20 5.63
C LEU A 37 1.69 1.11 5.55
N THR A 38 1.45 0.06 4.80
CA THR A 38 2.34 -1.11 4.72
C THR A 38 3.18 -1.18 3.46
N GLY A 39 2.73 -0.55 2.37
CA GLY A 39 3.36 -0.65 1.06
C GLY A 39 3.20 -2.03 0.40
N MET A 40 2.37 -2.92 0.92
CA MET A 40 2.11 -4.25 0.36
C MET A 40 1.54 -4.19 -1.05
N ARG A 41 1.74 -5.27 -1.83
CA ARG A 41 0.97 -5.49 -3.06
C ARG A 41 -0.47 -5.86 -2.70
N SER A 42 -1.44 -5.44 -3.51
CA SER A 42 -2.85 -5.75 -3.22
C SER A 42 -3.12 -7.25 -3.13
N GLY A 43 -2.47 -8.06 -3.98
CA GLY A 43 -2.58 -9.52 -3.92
C GLY A 43 -2.03 -10.13 -2.62
N GLU A 44 -0.98 -9.52 -2.04
CA GLU A 44 -0.44 -9.90 -0.72
C GLU A 44 -1.45 -9.54 0.38
N ALA A 45 -1.96 -8.30 0.37
CA ALA A 45 -2.89 -7.82 1.39
C ALA A 45 -4.20 -8.62 1.44
N ILE A 46 -4.82 -8.90 0.28
CA ILE A 46 -6.08 -9.68 0.23
C ILE A 46 -5.87 -11.17 0.56
N ALA A 47 -4.63 -11.65 0.61
CA ALA A 47 -4.29 -13.01 1.02
C ALA A 47 -3.98 -13.13 2.53
N LEU A 48 -3.94 -12.01 3.26
CA LEU A 48 -3.66 -12.04 4.70
C LEU A 48 -4.78 -12.70 5.49
N SER A 49 -4.37 -13.57 6.40
CA SER A 49 -5.19 -14.12 7.48
C SER A 49 -4.90 -13.40 8.81
N LYS A 50 -5.66 -13.71 9.85
CA LYS A 50 -5.40 -13.22 11.22
C LYS A 50 -4.02 -13.67 11.73
N ASP A 51 -3.64 -14.90 11.40
CA ASP A 51 -2.41 -15.55 11.88
C ASP A 51 -1.14 -14.96 11.27
N ASP A 52 -1.27 -14.17 10.19
CA ASP A 52 -0.15 -13.48 9.58
C ASP A 52 0.24 -12.20 10.35
N VAL A 53 -0.58 -11.75 11.33
CA VAL A 53 -0.33 -10.54 12.12
C VAL A 53 0.08 -10.92 13.54
N HIS A 54 1.25 -10.48 13.95
CA HIS A 54 1.82 -10.72 15.28
C HIS A 54 1.83 -9.43 16.09
N ILE A 55 1.17 -9.43 17.24
CA ILE A 55 1.12 -8.29 18.15
C ILE A 55 1.68 -8.72 19.51
N THR A 56 2.70 -8.01 19.97
CA THR A 56 3.28 -8.15 21.31
C THR A 56 3.13 -6.82 22.07
N ASN A 57 3.48 -6.81 23.36
CA ASN A 57 3.37 -5.59 24.17
C ASN A 57 4.14 -4.39 23.61
N ASN A 58 5.23 -4.63 22.86
CA ASN A 58 6.14 -3.59 22.39
C ASN A 58 6.19 -3.47 20.85
N ASN A 59 5.77 -4.50 20.11
CA ASN A 59 5.90 -4.55 18.65
C ASN A 59 4.67 -5.15 17.99
N ALA A 60 4.42 -4.72 16.77
CA ALA A 60 3.45 -5.36 15.89
C ALA A 60 4.06 -5.51 14.49
N SER A 61 3.87 -6.67 13.89
CA SER A 61 4.38 -7.00 12.56
C SER A 61 3.36 -7.81 11.77
N VAL A 62 3.58 -7.88 10.46
CA VAL A 62 2.83 -8.77 9.56
C VAL A 62 3.79 -9.58 8.70
N VAL A 63 3.58 -10.88 8.66
CA VAL A 63 4.33 -11.81 7.80
C VAL A 63 3.64 -11.92 6.45
N ILE A 64 4.38 -11.61 5.41
CA ILE A 64 3.94 -11.73 4.01
C ILE A 64 4.53 -13.01 3.47
N ASN A 65 3.71 -14.05 3.37
CA ASN A 65 4.11 -15.41 3.02
C ASN A 65 3.34 -15.98 1.82
N GLY A 66 2.61 -15.13 1.09
CA GLY A 66 1.87 -15.55 -0.08
C GLY A 66 1.13 -14.42 -0.78
N THR A 67 0.46 -14.75 -1.86
CA THR A 67 -0.41 -13.84 -2.61
C THR A 67 -1.70 -14.54 -3.02
N MET A 68 -2.78 -13.79 -3.22
CA MET A 68 -4.05 -14.37 -3.65
C MET A 68 -3.96 -14.91 -5.09
N MET A 69 -4.31 -16.16 -5.27
CA MET A 69 -4.44 -16.81 -6.58
C MET A 69 -5.86 -16.61 -7.09
N TYR A 70 -6.02 -15.80 -8.12
CA TYR A 70 -7.33 -15.39 -8.67
C TYR A 70 -7.50 -15.63 -10.18
N ARG A 71 -6.41 -16.00 -10.87
CA ARG A 71 -6.48 -16.30 -12.32
C ARG A 71 -7.10 -17.67 -12.53
N GLU A 72 -8.03 -17.74 -13.52
CA GLU A 72 -8.69 -18.99 -13.95
C GLU A 72 -9.45 -19.71 -12.82
N ARG A 73 -9.84 -18.97 -11.78
CA ARG A 73 -10.55 -19.51 -10.62
C ARG A 73 -11.85 -18.79 -10.38
N SER A 74 -12.85 -19.54 -9.95
CA SER A 74 -14.06 -18.96 -9.37
C SER A 74 -13.73 -18.26 -8.05
N ILE A 75 -14.62 -17.38 -7.57
CA ILE A 75 -14.42 -16.71 -6.28
C ILE A 75 -14.31 -17.73 -5.14
N ALA A 76 -15.05 -18.83 -5.22
CA ALA A 76 -15.02 -19.90 -4.22
C ALA A 76 -13.68 -20.66 -4.20
N ASP A 77 -12.98 -20.69 -5.34
CA ASP A 77 -11.71 -21.41 -5.49
C ASP A 77 -10.49 -20.48 -5.26
N MET A 78 -10.71 -19.22 -4.90
CA MET A 78 -9.62 -18.30 -4.58
C MET A 78 -8.93 -18.75 -3.30
N LYS A 79 -7.63 -18.93 -3.38
CA LYS A 79 -6.79 -19.35 -2.26
C LYS A 79 -5.46 -18.60 -2.24
N LYS A 80 -4.86 -18.52 -1.06
CA LYS A 80 -3.50 -18.04 -0.88
C LYS A 80 -2.53 -19.03 -1.55
N SER A 81 -1.55 -18.51 -2.28
CA SER A 81 -0.43 -19.32 -2.76
C SER A 81 0.51 -19.63 -1.58
N ASP A 82 1.14 -20.79 -1.62
CA ASP A 82 2.14 -21.19 -0.62
C ASP A 82 3.51 -20.52 -0.85
N SER A 83 3.61 -19.65 -1.87
CA SER A 83 4.82 -18.93 -2.20
C SER A 83 4.51 -17.56 -2.79
N THR A 84 5.43 -16.63 -2.61
CA THR A 84 5.47 -15.38 -3.36
C THR A 84 6.23 -15.61 -4.67
N LYS A 85 6.09 -14.69 -5.64
CA LYS A 85 6.75 -14.82 -6.96
C LYS A 85 8.29 -14.85 -6.88
N THR A 86 8.87 -14.37 -5.79
CA THR A 86 10.32 -14.32 -5.53
C THR A 86 10.58 -14.57 -4.05
N ALA A 87 11.77 -15.03 -3.69
CA ALA A 87 12.18 -15.19 -2.29
C ALA A 87 12.04 -13.88 -1.49
N ALA A 88 12.41 -12.75 -2.08
CA ALA A 88 12.23 -11.42 -1.48
C ALA A 88 10.77 -11.01 -1.25
N GLY A 89 9.82 -11.74 -1.84
CA GLY A 89 8.40 -11.55 -1.56
C GLY A 89 8.00 -12.05 -0.18
N MET A 90 8.70 -13.06 0.37
CA MET A 90 8.48 -13.53 1.74
C MET A 90 9.25 -12.64 2.70
N ARG A 91 8.54 -11.92 3.54
CA ARG A 91 9.12 -10.94 4.46
C ARG A 91 8.20 -10.65 5.62
N GLU A 92 8.77 -10.16 6.68
CA GLU A 92 8.06 -9.58 7.81
C GLU A 92 8.26 -8.06 7.80
N ILE A 93 7.20 -7.31 8.07
CA ILE A 93 7.27 -5.83 8.14
C ILE A 93 6.59 -5.32 9.40
N ASP A 94 7.20 -4.33 10.04
CA ASP A 94 6.62 -3.65 11.21
C ASP A 94 5.34 -2.90 10.85
N LEU A 95 4.38 -2.95 11.77
CA LEU A 95 3.09 -2.27 11.65
C LEU A 95 3.06 -1.00 12.52
N PRO A 96 2.73 0.15 11.93
CA PRO A 96 2.48 1.36 12.72
C PRO A 96 1.16 1.23 13.51
N LYS A 97 1.03 1.99 14.61
CA LYS A 97 -0.18 2.00 15.46
C LYS A 97 -1.50 2.13 14.70
N LYS A 98 -1.52 2.91 13.61
CA LYS A 98 -2.69 3.05 12.74
C LYS A 98 -3.06 1.74 12.04
N ALA A 99 -2.08 0.93 11.63
CA ALA A 99 -2.35 -0.37 11.02
C ALA A 99 -2.88 -1.38 12.05
N ILE A 100 -2.42 -1.31 13.30
CA ILE A 100 -2.96 -2.13 14.40
C ILE A 100 -4.45 -1.79 14.64
N ALA A 101 -4.80 -0.50 14.64
CA ALA A 101 -6.20 -0.09 14.76
C ALA A 101 -7.08 -0.63 13.62
N ILE A 102 -6.57 -0.60 12.38
CA ILE A 102 -7.25 -1.20 11.22
C ILE A 102 -7.41 -2.71 11.39
N TYR A 103 -6.38 -3.40 11.86
CA TYR A 103 -6.43 -4.84 12.12
C TYR A 103 -7.54 -5.20 13.12
N ASN A 104 -7.61 -4.50 14.26
CA ASN A 104 -8.64 -4.72 15.26
C ASN A 104 -10.05 -4.48 14.69
N GLU A 105 -10.22 -3.43 13.91
CA GLU A 105 -11.49 -3.12 13.25
C GLU A 105 -11.87 -4.20 12.21
N LEU A 106 -10.91 -4.76 11.49
CA LEU A 106 -11.14 -5.86 10.56
C LEU A 106 -11.54 -7.15 11.27
N LEU A 107 -11.02 -7.42 12.48
CA LEU A 107 -11.43 -8.55 13.30
C LEU A 107 -12.89 -8.42 13.74
N GLU A 108 -13.33 -7.22 14.12
CA GLU A 108 -14.72 -6.94 14.47
C GLU A 108 -15.67 -7.10 13.27
N LEU A 109 -15.25 -6.60 12.10
CA LEU A 109 -16.03 -6.71 10.86
C LEU A 109 -16.10 -8.14 10.30
N ASN A 110 -15.11 -8.98 10.60
CA ASN A 110 -14.92 -10.31 10.01
C ASN A 110 -14.57 -11.36 11.08
N PRO A 111 -15.38 -11.55 12.14
CA PRO A 111 -15.02 -12.39 13.28
C PRO A 111 -14.73 -13.85 12.90
N ASN A 112 -15.45 -14.37 11.90
CA ASN A 112 -15.33 -15.75 11.40
C ASN A 112 -14.65 -15.85 10.04
N GLY A 113 -14.02 -14.77 9.55
CA GLY A 113 -13.41 -14.73 8.24
C GLY A 113 -12.06 -15.44 8.20
N GLN A 114 -11.79 -16.15 7.10
CA GLN A 114 -10.47 -16.73 6.82
C GLN A 114 -9.45 -15.62 6.50
N PHE A 115 -9.86 -14.62 5.72
CA PHE A 115 -9.00 -13.51 5.30
C PHE A 115 -9.36 -12.23 6.03
N LEU A 116 -8.38 -11.37 6.30
CA LEU A 116 -8.62 -10.05 6.88
C LEU A 116 -9.45 -9.16 5.96
N PHE A 117 -9.14 -9.16 4.67
CA PHE A 117 -9.81 -8.35 3.66
C PHE A 117 -10.77 -9.18 2.84
N GLN A 118 -12.04 -9.13 3.23
CA GLN A 118 -13.12 -9.87 2.58
C GLN A 118 -14.38 -9.03 2.42
N THR A 119 -15.25 -9.48 1.54
CA THR A 119 -16.57 -8.89 1.31
C THR A 119 -17.52 -9.22 2.47
N THR A 120 -18.71 -8.61 2.47
CA THR A 120 -19.80 -8.96 3.42
C THR A 120 -20.29 -10.41 3.29
N LYS A 121 -19.99 -11.05 2.15
CA LYS A 121 -20.30 -12.47 1.89
C LYS A 121 -19.22 -13.44 2.40
N GLY A 122 -18.15 -12.93 3.03
CA GLY A 122 -17.03 -13.74 3.52
C GLY A 122 -16.04 -14.18 2.43
N THR A 123 -16.19 -13.72 1.18
CA THR A 123 -15.26 -14.02 0.10
C THR A 123 -14.12 -12.99 0.06
N PRO A 124 -12.90 -13.37 -0.31
CA PRO A 124 -11.81 -12.42 -0.45
C PRO A 124 -12.12 -11.37 -1.51
N PHE A 125 -11.54 -10.17 -1.38
CA PHE A 125 -11.64 -9.16 -2.41
C PHE A 125 -10.98 -9.62 -3.72
N GLN A 126 -11.58 -9.23 -4.84
CA GLN A 126 -10.97 -9.42 -6.17
C GLN A 126 -10.17 -8.20 -6.57
N LEU A 127 -8.97 -8.40 -7.11
CA LEU A 127 -8.11 -7.31 -7.58
C LEU A 127 -8.79 -6.45 -8.67
N THR A 128 -9.58 -7.08 -9.53
CA THR A 128 -10.39 -6.40 -10.56
C THR A 128 -11.43 -5.48 -9.92
N ALA A 129 -12.13 -5.94 -8.87
CA ALA A 129 -13.13 -5.15 -8.15
C ALA A 129 -12.48 -3.96 -7.44
N ILE A 130 -11.33 -4.15 -6.77
CA ILE A 130 -10.55 -3.07 -6.15
C ILE A 130 -10.19 -1.99 -7.17
N ASN A 131 -9.64 -2.39 -8.32
CA ASN A 131 -9.24 -1.44 -9.36
C ASN A 131 -10.44 -0.77 -10.05
N THR A 132 -11.57 -1.46 -10.18
CA THR A 132 -12.81 -0.87 -10.70
C THR A 132 -13.37 0.15 -9.73
N TYR A 133 -13.40 -0.16 -8.43
CA TYR A 133 -13.82 0.78 -7.39
C TYR A 133 -12.96 2.06 -7.40
N LEU A 134 -11.64 1.94 -7.48
CA LEU A 134 -10.75 3.09 -7.59
C LEU A 134 -11.03 3.95 -8.83
N ARG A 135 -11.31 3.31 -9.97
CA ARG A 135 -11.62 4.04 -11.21
C ARG A 135 -12.97 4.75 -11.18
N SER A 136 -14.00 4.14 -10.56
CA SER A 136 -15.33 4.76 -10.45
C SER A 136 -15.33 6.01 -9.57
N HIS A 137 -14.43 6.08 -8.58
CA HIS A 137 -14.28 7.25 -7.70
C HIS A 137 -13.17 8.22 -8.14
N LYS A 138 -12.64 8.06 -9.34
CA LYS A 138 -11.55 8.88 -9.86
C LYS A 138 -11.92 10.37 -9.95
N ALA A 139 -13.15 10.68 -10.35
CA ALA A 139 -13.63 12.05 -10.49
C ALA A 139 -13.63 12.81 -9.15
N ASP A 140 -14.05 12.14 -8.07
CA ASP A 140 -14.09 12.71 -6.72
C ASP A 140 -12.70 13.10 -6.23
N MET A 141 -11.67 12.41 -6.74
CA MET A 141 -10.28 12.61 -6.40
C MET A 141 -9.57 13.69 -7.22
N LYS A 142 -10.17 14.19 -8.28
CA LYS A 142 -9.54 15.11 -9.26
C LYS A 142 -8.19 14.59 -9.79
N ILE A 143 -8.06 13.26 -9.99
CA ILE A 143 -6.85 12.61 -10.49
C ILE A 143 -7.04 12.26 -11.97
N ASP A 144 -6.24 12.85 -12.86
CA ASP A 144 -6.32 12.60 -14.32
C ASP A 144 -5.66 11.31 -14.75
N LYS A 145 -4.75 10.76 -13.94
CA LYS A 145 -3.98 9.55 -14.28
C LYS A 145 -4.81 8.28 -14.12
N LYS A 146 -4.39 7.23 -14.83
CA LYS A 146 -4.96 5.88 -14.67
C LYS A 146 -4.70 5.37 -13.25
N LEU A 147 -5.79 5.14 -12.49
CA LEU A 147 -5.70 4.65 -11.12
C LEU A 147 -5.68 3.12 -11.09
N SER A 148 -4.79 2.61 -10.26
CA SER A 148 -4.76 1.21 -9.83
C SER A 148 -4.28 1.15 -8.39
N SER A 149 -4.50 0.02 -7.72
CA SER A 149 -4.10 -0.20 -6.33
C SER A 149 -2.59 -0.08 -6.07
N HIS A 150 -1.75 -0.14 -7.11
CA HIS A 150 -0.30 0.14 -7.01
C HIS A 150 0.03 1.57 -6.59
N ILE A 151 -0.91 2.50 -6.73
CA ILE A 151 -0.69 3.90 -6.33
C ILE A 151 -0.39 4.03 -4.84
N PHE A 152 -1.02 3.22 -3.98
CA PHE A 152 -0.78 3.24 -2.53
C PHE A 152 0.66 2.84 -2.20
N ARG A 153 1.17 1.80 -2.85
CA ARG A 153 2.55 1.36 -2.70
C ARG A 153 3.55 2.39 -3.21
N HIS A 154 3.30 3.00 -4.37
CA HIS A 154 4.14 4.07 -4.90
C HIS A 154 4.15 5.27 -3.94
N THR A 155 3.01 5.61 -3.36
CA THR A 155 2.90 6.70 -2.38
C THR A 155 3.63 6.36 -1.09
N HIS A 156 3.54 5.11 -0.60
CA HIS A 156 4.31 4.63 0.55
C HIS A 156 5.82 4.78 0.35
N ILE A 157 6.34 4.30 -0.80
CA ILE A 157 7.76 4.43 -1.17
C ILE A 157 8.17 5.90 -1.22
N SER A 158 7.37 6.75 -1.88
CA SER A 158 7.65 8.19 -1.99
C SER A 158 7.70 8.87 -0.61
N LYS A 159 6.78 8.50 0.30
CA LYS A 159 6.74 9.07 1.66
C LYS A 159 7.94 8.66 2.49
N LEU A 160 8.36 7.40 2.43
CA LEU A 160 9.57 6.95 3.12
C LEU A 160 10.82 7.64 2.56
N ALA A 161 10.92 7.81 1.23
CA ALA A 161 12.01 8.54 0.60
C ALA A 161 12.04 10.04 1.01
N GLU A 162 10.87 10.69 1.10
CA GLU A 162 10.74 12.07 1.59
C GLU A 162 11.19 12.22 3.06
N LEU A 163 10.97 11.18 3.87
CA LEU A 163 11.41 11.12 5.27
C LEU A 163 12.90 10.79 5.42
N GLY A 164 13.62 10.55 4.32
CA GLY A 164 15.05 10.23 4.34
C GLY A 164 15.38 8.76 4.59
N THR A 165 14.39 7.87 4.55
CA THR A 165 14.64 6.43 4.71
C THR A 165 15.55 5.92 3.59
N PRO A 166 16.64 5.19 3.87
CA PRO A 166 17.55 4.68 2.86
C PRO A 166 16.85 3.76 1.84
N LEU A 167 17.31 3.81 0.58
CA LEU A 167 16.72 3.05 -0.53
C LEU A 167 16.65 1.54 -0.22
N TYR A 168 17.71 0.95 0.30
CA TYR A 168 17.77 -0.47 0.61
C TYR A 168 16.71 -0.90 1.64
N ALA A 169 16.47 -0.07 2.67
CA ALA A 169 15.46 -0.35 3.68
C ALA A 169 14.03 -0.26 3.11
N ILE A 170 13.81 0.67 2.16
CA ILE A 170 12.54 0.75 1.43
C ILE A 170 12.36 -0.47 0.53
N GLN A 171 13.41 -0.91 -0.19
CA GLN A 171 13.37 -2.08 -1.07
C GLN A 171 13.06 -3.36 -0.29
N ASP A 172 13.73 -3.58 0.84
CA ASP A 172 13.51 -4.70 1.73
C ASP A 172 12.05 -4.71 2.23
N ARG A 173 11.59 -3.60 2.81
CA ARG A 173 10.22 -3.45 3.31
C ARG A 173 9.16 -3.78 2.26
N VAL A 174 9.35 -3.33 1.04
CA VAL A 174 8.38 -3.56 -0.04
C VAL A 174 8.61 -4.89 -0.79
N GLY A 175 9.68 -5.63 -0.52
CA GLY A 175 10.00 -6.90 -1.17
C GLY A 175 10.36 -6.74 -2.65
N HIS A 176 11.33 -5.89 -2.92
CA HIS A 176 11.91 -5.65 -4.25
C HIS A 176 13.42 -5.89 -4.23
N GLU A 177 13.89 -7.04 -4.66
CA GLU A 177 15.32 -7.36 -4.72
C GLU A 177 16.10 -6.47 -5.71
N ASN A 178 15.52 -6.15 -6.86
CA ASN A 178 16.16 -5.32 -7.90
C ASN A 178 15.08 -4.57 -8.69
N SER A 179 14.45 -3.58 -8.08
CA SER A 179 13.34 -2.88 -8.74
C SER A 179 13.75 -1.49 -9.18
N ASP A 180 14.02 -1.34 -10.46
CA ASP A 180 14.14 -0.04 -11.15
C ASP A 180 13.00 0.92 -10.79
N ILE A 181 11.81 0.39 -10.45
CA ILE A 181 10.64 1.21 -10.12
C ILE A 181 10.83 1.89 -8.76
N THR A 182 11.26 1.15 -7.72
CA THR A 182 11.52 1.73 -6.39
C THR A 182 12.66 2.73 -6.46
N GLU A 183 13.73 2.39 -7.17
CA GLU A 183 14.87 3.27 -7.39
C GLU A 183 14.46 4.55 -8.15
N LYS A 184 13.73 4.43 -9.25
CA LYS A 184 13.22 5.59 -10.01
C LYS A 184 12.34 6.51 -9.16
N ILE A 185 11.47 5.95 -8.31
CA ILE A 185 10.65 6.74 -7.39
C ILE A 185 11.55 7.46 -6.37
N TYR A 186 12.50 6.73 -5.77
CA TYR A 186 13.43 7.25 -4.78
C TYR A 186 14.28 8.39 -5.35
N LEU A 187 14.96 8.15 -6.48
CA LEU A 187 15.80 9.15 -7.13
C LEU A 187 15.01 10.41 -7.55
N HIS A 188 13.78 10.22 -8.02
CA HIS A 188 12.93 11.34 -8.37
C HIS A 188 12.54 12.20 -7.15
N VAL A 189 12.26 11.57 -6.01
CA VAL A 189 11.93 12.26 -4.75
C VAL A 189 13.16 12.96 -4.19
N THR A 190 14.31 12.26 -4.11
CA THR A 190 15.54 12.78 -3.54
C THR A 190 16.22 13.85 -4.42
N LYS A 191 15.94 13.89 -5.73
CA LYS A 191 16.37 14.99 -6.59
C LYS A 191 15.83 16.34 -6.10
N GLY A 192 14.56 16.40 -5.72
CA GLY A 192 13.96 17.61 -5.15
C GLY A 192 14.57 18.01 -3.79
N VAL A 193 15.02 17.05 -2.99
CA VAL A 193 15.75 17.31 -1.73
C VAL A 193 17.12 17.92 -2.01
N LYS A 194 17.85 17.42 -3.02
CA LYS A 194 19.16 17.99 -3.43
C LYS A 194 19.04 19.43 -3.98
N GLU A 195 17.97 19.70 -4.74
CA GLU A 195 17.72 21.08 -5.22
C GLU A 195 17.45 22.02 -4.04
N LYS A 196 16.64 21.59 -3.08
CA LYS A 196 16.38 22.36 -1.86
C LYS A 196 17.64 22.58 -1.04
N LEU A 197 18.50 21.57 -0.90
CA LEU A 197 19.79 21.70 -0.22
C LEU A 197 20.66 22.80 -0.84
N LYS A 198 20.71 22.90 -2.18
CA LYS A 198 21.44 23.99 -2.84
C LYS A 198 20.88 25.36 -2.47
N GLU A 199 19.55 25.50 -2.50
CA GLU A 199 18.89 26.75 -2.09
C GLU A 199 19.15 27.11 -0.62
N ASP A 200 19.25 26.11 0.24
CA ASP A 200 19.48 26.32 1.67
C ASP A 200 20.96 26.65 1.98
N ILE A 201 21.92 26.07 1.23
CA ILE A 201 23.34 26.43 1.33
C ILE A 201 23.59 27.89 0.95
N GLU A 202 22.90 28.42 -0.07
CA GLU A 202 23.01 29.81 -0.48
C GLU A 202 22.50 30.82 0.59
N LYS A 203 21.82 30.35 1.64
CA LYS A 203 21.34 31.17 2.75
C LYS A 203 22.28 31.16 3.96
N LEU A 204 23.36 30.34 3.92
CA LEU A 204 24.39 30.28 4.97
C LEU A 204 25.40 31.42 4.82
#